data_6dccc9b83b695b5d332db56a59498ad5
#
_entry.id   6dccc9b83b695b5d332db56a59498ad5
#
_cell.length_a   1.000
_cell.length_b   1.000
_cell.length_c   1.000
_cell.angle_alpha   90.00
_cell.angle_beta   90.00
_cell.angle_gamma   90.00
#
_symmetry.space_group_name_H-M   'P 1'
#
loop_
_entity.id
_entity.type
_entity.pdbx_description
1 polymer ?
#
loop_
_entity_poly.entity_id
_entity_poly.type
_entity_poly.pdbx_seq_one_letter_code
_entity_poly.pdbx_strand_id
1 'polypeptide(L)'
;MFVIFFWFGILKILGDSPANPMVADLLQATMPSMSWEVFIILFSIYEMLIGIAFIIPRFERLAIALLIPHMIMTTLPLIFLTGLTWQGFLVPTLEGQYIIKNLVIIALAMGIAAHLHPIAKDKNSRHN
;
A
#
# COMPACT_ATOMS: atom_id res chain seq x y z
N MET A 1 -10.33 0.57 5.55
CA MET A 1 -9.19 1.19 4.85
C MET A 1 -8.56 2.35 5.63
N PHE A 2 -9.30 3.39 6.00
CA PHE A 2 -8.73 4.54 6.74
C PHE A 2 -7.97 4.14 8.00
N VAL A 3 -8.59 3.39 8.91
CA VAL A 3 -7.97 3.00 10.18
C VAL A 3 -6.64 2.28 9.95
N ILE A 4 -6.59 1.35 9.00
CA ILE A 4 -5.38 0.57 8.71
C ILE A 4 -4.25 1.49 8.23
N PHE A 5 -4.49 2.26 7.18
CA PHE A 5 -3.43 3.07 6.57
C PHE A 5 -3.03 4.27 7.42
N PHE A 6 -3.99 4.96 8.02
CA PHE A 6 -3.71 6.13 8.85
C PHE A 6 -3.00 5.75 10.14
N TRP A 7 -3.50 4.74 10.84
CA TRP A 7 -2.91 4.26 12.09
C TRP A 7 -1.49 3.72 11.88
N PHE A 8 -1.31 2.87 10.88
CA PHE A 8 0.00 2.29 10.62
C PHE A 8 1.01 3.31 10.10
N GLY A 9 0.56 4.32 9.37
CA GLY A 9 1.41 5.44 8.98
C GLY A 9 1.93 6.21 10.20
N ILE A 10 1.08 6.53 11.17
CA ILE A 10 1.48 7.19 12.42
C ILE A 10 2.50 6.34 13.19
N LEU A 11 2.24 5.04 13.37
CA LEU A 11 3.15 4.16 14.10
C LEU A 11 4.54 4.09 13.45
N LYS A 12 4.63 4.19 12.12
CA LYS A 12 5.92 4.23 11.43
C LYS A 12 6.71 5.49 11.75
N ILE A 13 6.06 6.65 11.77
CA ILE A 13 6.71 7.93 12.13
C ILE A 13 7.20 7.92 13.59
N LEU A 14 6.40 7.34 14.48
CA LEU A 14 6.77 7.24 15.91
C LEU A 14 7.88 6.21 16.16
N GLY A 15 8.20 5.37 15.20
CA GLY A 15 9.20 4.32 15.35
C GLY A 15 8.66 3.02 15.98
N ASP A 16 7.38 2.97 16.31
CA ASP A 16 6.73 1.87 17.02
C ASP A 16 6.13 0.80 16.08
N SER A 17 6.28 0.96 14.75
CA SER A 17 5.75 0.00 13.79
C SER A 17 6.60 -1.28 13.76
N PRO A 18 6.00 -2.47 13.96
CA PRO A 18 6.69 -3.74 13.80
C PRO A 18 7.25 -3.98 12.38
N ALA A 19 6.73 -3.24 11.39
CA ALA A 19 7.18 -3.34 10.01
C ALA A 19 8.47 -2.54 9.72
N ASN A 20 8.87 -1.62 10.60
CA ASN A 20 10.02 -0.73 10.35
C ASN A 20 11.33 -1.47 10.04
N PRO A 21 11.72 -2.55 10.74
CA PRO A 21 12.94 -3.30 10.40
C PRO A 21 12.91 -3.87 8.98
N MET A 22 11.80 -4.48 8.58
CA MET A 22 11.65 -5.05 7.23
C MET A 22 11.65 -3.95 6.15
N VAL A 23 11.03 -2.81 6.42
CA VAL A 23 11.02 -1.67 5.49
C VAL A 23 12.43 -1.09 5.35
N ALA A 24 13.23 -1.03 6.44
CA ALA A 24 14.62 -0.60 6.40
C ALA A 24 15.49 -1.56 5.56
N ASP A 25 15.33 -2.86 5.74
CA ASP A 25 16.05 -3.87 4.97
C ASP A 25 15.69 -3.79 3.48
N LEU A 26 14.41 -3.58 3.17
CA LEU A 26 13.96 -3.39 1.79
C LEU A 26 14.55 -2.12 1.18
N LEU A 27 14.61 -1.02 1.93
CA LEU A 27 15.21 0.23 1.47
C LEU A 27 16.69 0.03 1.13
N GLN A 28 17.43 -0.65 2.00
CA GLN A 28 18.84 -0.95 1.73
C GLN A 28 19.04 -1.85 0.50
N ALA A 29 18.15 -2.82 0.29
CA ALA A 29 18.21 -3.72 -0.86
C ALA A 29 17.85 -3.04 -2.19
N THR A 30 17.02 -1.98 -2.17
CA THR A 30 16.48 -1.34 -3.39
C THR A 30 17.06 0.04 -3.64
N MET A 31 17.21 0.86 -2.61
CA MET A 31 17.65 2.27 -2.69
C MET A 31 18.65 2.62 -1.58
N PRO A 32 19.86 2.05 -1.60
CA PRO A 32 20.85 2.22 -0.51
C PRO A 32 21.34 3.67 -0.34
N SER A 33 21.14 4.53 -1.33
CA SER A 33 21.55 5.94 -1.29
C SER A 33 20.54 6.85 -0.56
N MET A 34 19.34 6.37 -0.27
CA MET A 34 18.30 7.15 0.42
C MET A 34 18.42 6.98 1.93
N SER A 35 18.37 8.09 2.69
CA SER A 35 18.40 8.00 4.15
C SER A 35 17.10 7.42 4.70
N TRP A 36 17.23 6.61 5.75
CA TRP A 36 16.09 5.97 6.42
C TRP A 36 15.07 7.00 6.93
N GLU A 37 15.55 8.06 7.58
CA GLU A 37 14.71 9.09 8.19
C GLU A 37 13.81 9.78 7.16
N VAL A 38 14.37 10.15 6.02
CA VAL A 38 13.61 10.77 4.95
C VAL A 38 12.62 9.80 4.34
N PHE A 39 13.07 8.57 4.08
CA PHE A 39 12.22 7.55 3.47
C PHE A 39 11.02 7.21 4.34
N ILE A 40 11.23 6.94 5.65
CA ILE A 40 10.14 6.50 6.53
C ILE A 40 9.08 7.60 6.72
N ILE A 41 9.50 8.88 6.77
CA ILE A 41 8.57 10.00 6.86
C ILE A 41 7.72 10.10 5.58
N LEU A 42 8.35 10.08 4.41
CA LEU A 42 7.65 10.15 3.13
C LEU A 42 6.70 8.97 2.92
N PHE A 43 7.16 7.77 3.25
CA PHE A 43 6.37 6.55 3.14
C PHE A 43 5.16 6.56 4.07
N SER A 44 5.35 7.03 5.31
CA SER A 44 4.27 7.15 6.30
C SER A 44 3.23 8.20 5.90
N ILE A 45 3.67 9.36 5.41
CA ILE A 45 2.77 10.40 4.89
C ILE A 45 1.96 9.83 3.71
N TYR A 46 2.61 9.09 2.83
CA TYR A 46 1.94 8.46 1.70
C TYR A 46 0.85 7.47 2.14
N GLU A 47 1.12 6.62 3.13
CA GLU A 47 0.12 5.72 3.72
C GLU A 47 -1.05 6.49 4.35
N MET A 48 -0.75 7.55 5.12
CA MET A 48 -1.79 8.37 5.76
C MET A 48 -2.67 9.05 4.71
N LEU A 49 -2.09 9.53 3.61
CA LEU A 49 -2.85 10.13 2.50
C LEU A 49 -3.79 9.12 1.83
N ILE A 50 -3.35 7.87 1.63
CA ILE A 50 -4.24 6.79 1.16
C ILE A 50 -5.41 6.62 2.11
N GLY A 51 -5.14 6.53 3.41
CA GLY A 51 -6.17 6.39 4.43
C GLY A 51 -7.20 7.52 4.38
N ILE A 52 -6.74 8.76 4.36
CA ILE A 52 -7.59 9.96 4.30
C ILE A 52 -8.41 9.98 3.01
N ALA A 53 -7.81 9.65 1.87
CA ALA A 53 -8.50 9.64 0.59
C ALA A 53 -9.69 8.66 0.55
N PHE A 54 -9.65 7.57 1.33
CA PHE A 54 -10.78 6.65 1.46
C PHE A 54 -11.97 7.19 2.28
N ILE A 55 -11.77 8.23 3.09
CA ILE A 55 -12.87 8.85 3.85
C ILE A 55 -13.54 9.96 3.07
N ILE A 56 -12.79 10.67 2.23
CA ILE A 56 -13.30 11.84 1.52
C ILE A 56 -14.17 11.37 0.34
N PRO A 57 -15.47 11.72 0.32
CA PRO A 57 -16.34 11.39 -0.81
C PRO A 57 -15.76 11.93 -2.13
N ARG A 58 -15.88 11.14 -3.19
CA ARG A 58 -15.36 11.42 -4.55
C ARG A 58 -13.86 11.23 -4.75
N PHE A 59 -13.09 10.95 -3.67
CA PHE A 59 -11.66 10.69 -3.76
C PHE A 59 -11.33 9.19 -3.83
N GLU A 60 -12.33 8.31 -3.90
CA GLU A 60 -12.15 6.85 -3.91
C GLU A 60 -11.25 6.40 -5.06
N ARG A 61 -11.38 7.02 -6.23
CA ARG A 61 -10.54 6.71 -7.40
C ARG A 61 -9.08 7.09 -7.17
N LEU A 62 -8.85 8.26 -6.57
CA LEU A 62 -7.50 8.70 -6.19
C LEU A 62 -6.92 7.76 -5.13
N ALA A 63 -7.72 7.38 -4.13
CA ALA A 63 -7.31 6.44 -3.10
C ALA A 63 -6.87 5.09 -3.69
N ILE A 64 -7.63 4.55 -4.65
CA ILE A 64 -7.27 3.30 -5.33
C ILE A 64 -6.02 3.47 -6.20
N ALA A 65 -5.90 4.60 -6.92
CA ALA A 65 -4.73 4.90 -7.74
C ALA A 65 -3.45 5.02 -6.91
N LEU A 66 -3.52 5.56 -5.68
CA LEU A 66 -2.42 5.61 -4.73
C LEU A 66 -2.17 4.25 -4.07
N LEU A 67 -3.21 3.47 -3.84
CA LEU A 67 -3.10 2.16 -3.21
C LEU A 67 -2.33 1.15 -4.06
N ILE A 68 -2.51 1.15 -5.38
CA ILE A 68 -1.88 0.17 -6.28
C ILE A 68 -0.35 0.19 -6.16
N PRO A 69 0.36 1.32 -6.35
CA PRO A 69 1.81 1.34 -6.21
C PRO A 69 2.26 1.03 -4.77
N HIS A 70 1.48 1.42 -3.75
CA HIS A 70 1.76 1.05 -2.37
C HIS A 70 1.72 -0.47 -2.18
N MET A 71 0.71 -1.16 -2.71
CA MET A 71 0.60 -2.61 -2.64
C MET A 71 1.74 -3.31 -3.38
N ILE A 72 2.18 -2.77 -4.52
CA ILE A 72 3.35 -3.28 -5.23
C ILE A 72 4.59 -3.17 -4.34
N MET A 73 4.85 -2.01 -3.74
CA MET A 73 5.98 -1.80 -2.84
C MET A 73 5.95 -2.76 -1.63
N THR A 74 4.80 -2.94 -1.01
CA THR A 74 4.67 -3.81 0.16
C THR A 74 4.80 -5.30 -0.15
N THR A 75 4.70 -5.71 -1.41
CA THR A 75 4.95 -7.09 -1.84
C THR A 75 6.41 -7.37 -2.23
N LEU A 76 7.21 -6.34 -2.46
CA LEU A 76 8.63 -6.50 -2.84
C LEU A 76 9.47 -7.34 -1.86
N PRO A 77 9.26 -7.31 -0.53
CA PRO A 77 10.00 -8.16 0.39
C PRO A 77 9.89 -9.67 0.08
N LEU A 78 8.77 -10.12 -0.49
CA LEU A 78 8.61 -11.52 -0.89
C LEU A 78 9.64 -11.95 -1.95
N ILE A 79 10.20 -11.00 -2.70
CA ILE A 79 11.15 -11.22 -3.78
C ILE A 79 12.57 -10.86 -3.33
N PHE A 80 12.75 -9.70 -2.68
CA PHE A 80 14.08 -9.17 -2.32
C PHE A 80 14.58 -9.63 -0.96
N LEU A 81 13.67 -9.99 -0.04
CA LEU A 81 13.99 -10.42 1.32
C LEU A 81 13.51 -11.85 1.58
N THR A 82 13.85 -12.76 0.67
CA THR A 82 13.36 -14.15 0.74
C THR A 82 13.76 -14.87 2.03
N GLY A 83 14.91 -14.55 2.61
CA GLY A 83 15.36 -15.12 3.89
C GLY A 83 14.51 -14.68 5.09
N LEU A 84 13.83 -13.53 5.00
CA LEU A 84 12.91 -13.04 6.03
C LEU A 84 11.47 -13.50 5.81
N THR A 85 11.08 -13.70 4.55
CA THR A 85 9.68 -13.94 4.18
C THR A 85 9.33 -15.40 3.93
N TRP A 86 10.32 -16.26 3.73
CA TRP A 86 10.12 -17.69 3.41
C TRP A 86 10.97 -18.58 4.32
N GLN A 87 10.37 -19.62 4.88
CA GLN A 87 11.05 -20.68 5.65
C GLN A 87 11.45 -21.87 4.77
N GLY A 88 10.81 -22.03 3.62
CA GLY A 88 11.02 -23.10 2.67
C GLY A 88 10.19 -22.90 1.41
N PHE A 89 10.19 -23.90 0.52
CA PHE A 89 9.41 -23.80 -0.72
C PHE A 89 7.91 -23.64 -0.43
N LEU A 90 7.35 -22.48 -0.77
CA LEU A 90 5.95 -22.09 -0.53
C LEU A 90 5.53 -22.09 0.96
N VAL A 91 6.49 -22.05 1.87
CA VAL A 91 6.22 -21.94 3.32
C VAL A 91 6.63 -20.55 3.78
N PRO A 92 5.69 -19.59 3.91
CA PRO A 92 6.01 -18.23 4.34
C PRO A 92 6.29 -18.18 5.84
N THR A 93 7.15 -17.23 6.25
CA THR A 93 7.29 -16.81 7.64
C THR A 93 6.03 -16.07 8.11
N LEU A 94 6.01 -15.64 9.36
CA LEU A 94 4.93 -14.78 9.87
C LEU A 94 4.85 -13.47 9.09
N GLU A 95 5.98 -12.85 8.81
CA GLU A 95 6.12 -11.64 7.99
C GLU A 95 5.63 -11.87 6.56
N GLY A 96 6.04 -12.99 5.95
CA GLY A 96 5.58 -13.38 4.63
C GLY A 96 4.05 -13.57 4.58
N GLN A 97 3.47 -14.18 5.59
CA GLN A 97 2.00 -14.33 5.70
C GLN A 97 1.29 -12.98 5.78
N TYR A 98 1.81 -12.02 6.55
CA TYR A 98 1.22 -10.67 6.62
C TYR A 98 1.23 -9.97 5.27
N ILE A 99 2.31 -10.11 4.50
CA ILE A 99 2.39 -9.54 3.16
C ILE A 99 1.39 -10.21 2.21
N ILE A 100 1.28 -11.54 2.26
CA ILE A 100 0.31 -12.28 1.42
C ILE A 100 -1.12 -11.89 1.77
N LYS A 101 -1.43 -11.64 3.05
CA LYS A 101 -2.75 -11.15 3.48
C LYS A 101 -3.12 -9.78 2.90
N ASN A 102 -2.16 -9.00 2.39
CA ASN A 102 -2.46 -7.76 1.67
C ASN A 102 -3.29 -7.99 0.40
N LEU A 103 -3.35 -9.22 -0.13
CA LEU A 103 -4.29 -9.59 -1.19
C LEU A 103 -5.76 -9.32 -0.80
N VAL A 104 -6.10 -9.42 0.48
CA VAL A 104 -7.43 -9.07 0.99
C VAL A 104 -7.71 -7.57 0.82
N ILE A 105 -6.71 -6.73 1.05
CA ILE A 105 -6.82 -5.28 0.86
C ILE A 105 -7.03 -4.96 -0.62
N ILE A 106 -6.32 -5.63 -1.50
CA ILE A 106 -6.48 -5.48 -2.96
C ILE A 106 -7.90 -5.90 -3.37
N ALA A 107 -8.37 -7.05 -2.90
CA ALA A 107 -9.72 -7.53 -3.20
C ALA A 107 -10.79 -6.55 -2.70
N LEU A 108 -10.63 -5.97 -1.49
CA LEU A 108 -11.52 -4.96 -0.96
C LEU A 108 -11.51 -3.68 -1.81
N ALA A 109 -10.33 -3.24 -2.24
CA ALA A 109 -10.20 -2.08 -3.12
C ALA A 109 -10.87 -2.29 -4.48
N MET A 110 -10.74 -3.50 -5.04
CA MET A 110 -11.45 -3.88 -6.27
C MET A 110 -12.97 -3.89 -6.08
N GLY A 111 -13.46 -4.37 -4.93
CA GLY A 111 -14.87 -4.31 -4.58
C GLY A 111 -15.40 -2.88 -4.51
N ILE A 112 -14.64 -1.97 -3.91
CA ILE A 112 -14.97 -0.54 -3.87
C ILE A 112 -14.98 0.03 -5.30
N ALA A 113 -13.95 -0.27 -6.10
CA ALA A 113 -13.83 0.21 -7.47
C ALA A 113 -15.02 -0.23 -8.36
N ALA A 114 -15.51 -1.45 -8.17
CA ALA A 114 -16.63 -2.00 -8.92
C ALA A 114 -17.95 -1.25 -8.65
N HIS A 115 -18.09 -0.62 -7.47
CA HIS A 115 -19.27 0.17 -7.10
C HIS A 115 -19.13 1.66 -7.46
N LEU A 116 -17.99 2.10 -7.97
CA LEU A 116 -17.82 3.48 -8.42
C LEU A 116 -18.62 3.68 -9.73
N HIS A 117 -19.42 4.75 -9.76
CA HIS A 117 -20.19 5.10 -10.96
C HIS A 117 -19.26 5.31 -12.15
N PRO A 118 -19.56 4.76 -13.33
CA PRO A 118 -18.80 5.03 -14.54
C PRO A 118 -18.79 6.55 -14.79
N ILE A 119 -17.62 7.06 -15.22
CA ILE A 119 -17.54 8.46 -15.67
C ILE A 119 -18.57 8.59 -16.79
N ALA A 120 -19.54 9.51 -16.61
CA ALA A 120 -20.56 9.78 -17.61
C ALA A 120 -19.86 10.00 -18.96
N LYS A 121 -20.03 9.07 -19.88
CA LYS A 121 -19.65 9.29 -21.26
C LYS A 121 -20.49 10.45 -21.75
N ASP A 122 -19.80 11.53 -22.14
CA ASP A 122 -20.42 12.75 -22.68
C ASP A 122 -21.43 12.35 -23.77
N LYS A 123 -22.71 12.64 -23.51
CA LYS A 123 -23.82 12.39 -24.44
C LYS A 123 -23.83 13.43 -25.55
N ASN A 124 -22.70 13.75 -26.14
CA ASN A 124 -22.62 14.79 -27.18
C ASN A 124 -22.23 14.24 -28.57
N SER A 125 -22.80 13.08 -28.93
CA SER A 125 -22.65 12.58 -30.31
C SER A 125 -23.96 12.06 -30.91
N ARG A 126 -25.09 12.80 -30.68
CA ARG A 126 -26.32 12.56 -31.43
C ARG A 126 -26.97 13.89 -31.80
N HIS A 127 -26.38 14.58 -32.72
CA HIS A 127 -27.07 15.50 -33.63
C HIS A 127 -26.09 15.76 -34.80
N ASN A 128 -26.08 14.88 -35.74
CA ASN A 128 -25.90 15.15 -37.19
C ASN A 128 -26.59 14.05 -37.96
#